data_10db5a820c1ba34983c26991479b8db5
#
_entry.id   10db5a820c1ba34983c26991479b8db5
#
_cell.length_a   1.000
_cell.length_b   1.000
_cell.length_c   1.000
_cell.angle_alpha   90.00
_cell.angle_beta   90.00
_cell.angle_gamma   90.00
#
_symmetry.space_group_name_H-M   'P 1'
#
loop_
_entity.id
_entity.type
_entity.pdbx_description
1 polymer ?
#
loop_
_entity_poly.entity_id
_entity_poly.type
_entity_poly.pdbx_seq_one_letter_code
_entity_poly.pdbx_strand_id
1 'polypeptide(L)'
;FKGEPKLRFDILQKVKELIPNTPIVLHGASTVIPELVETCNKYGGNIPGAKGVPDEILNQASKLGVSKINVDTDLRLAMTSEIRRVFVEDPSAFDPRKYLTPAREAVKQTVKHKIRDVFGASNKA
;
A
#
# COMPACT_ATOMS: atom_id res chain seq x y z
N PHE A 1 2.50 3.69 -12.74
CA PHE A 1 2.21 5.04 -13.28
C PHE A 1 3.31 5.48 -14.26
N LYS A 2 2.92 6.07 -15.37
CA LYS A 2 3.84 6.80 -16.25
C LYS A 2 3.83 8.28 -15.80
N GLY A 3 4.76 8.68 -14.94
CA GLY A 3 4.87 10.01 -14.37
C GLY A 3 4.61 10.07 -12.87
N GLU A 4 4.60 11.28 -12.30
CA GLU A 4 4.27 11.48 -10.89
C GLU A 4 2.75 11.43 -10.68
N PRO A 5 2.25 10.56 -9.80
CA PRO A 5 0.82 10.51 -9.49
C PRO A 5 0.42 11.77 -8.70
N LYS A 6 -0.51 12.56 -9.25
CA LYS A 6 -1.05 13.76 -8.59
C LYS A 6 -2.54 13.58 -8.36
N LEU A 7 -2.97 13.68 -7.11
CA LEU A 7 -4.39 13.77 -6.79
C LEU A 7 -4.89 15.22 -6.95
N ARG A 8 -6.06 15.37 -7.54
CA ARG A 8 -6.73 16.67 -7.76
C ARG A 8 -7.67 16.94 -6.58
N PHE A 9 -7.13 17.51 -5.51
CA PHE A 9 -7.90 17.85 -4.31
C PHE A 9 -8.97 18.90 -4.57
N ASP A 10 -8.73 19.82 -5.51
CA ASP A 10 -9.72 20.80 -5.98
C ASP A 10 -10.99 20.13 -6.52
N ILE A 11 -10.82 19.06 -7.31
CA ILE A 11 -11.94 18.25 -7.82
C ILE A 11 -12.64 17.52 -6.68
N LEU A 12 -11.88 16.90 -5.76
CA LEU A 12 -12.44 16.20 -4.61
C LEU A 12 -13.31 17.13 -3.76
N GLN A 13 -12.82 18.33 -3.44
CA GLN A 13 -13.56 19.33 -2.70
C GLN A 13 -14.84 19.73 -3.43
N LYS A 14 -14.76 19.98 -4.74
CA LYS A 14 -15.93 20.35 -5.54
C LYS A 14 -16.99 19.25 -5.58
N VAL A 15 -16.57 17.99 -5.69
CA VAL A 15 -17.48 16.84 -5.62
C VAL A 15 -18.17 16.78 -4.25
N LYS A 16 -17.44 16.98 -3.15
CA LYS A 16 -18.03 16.99 -1.80
C LYS A 16 -19.00 18.14 -1.58
N GLU A 17 -18.77 19.31 -2.17
CA GLU A 17 -19.74 20.44 -2.14
C GLU A 17 -21.04 20.08 -2.86
N LEU A 18 -20.94 19.42 -4.02
CA LEU A 18 -22.10 19.10 -4.85
C LEU A 18 -22.91 17.91 -4.31
N ILE A 19 -22.25 16.93 -3.72
CA ILE A 19 -22.87 15.69 -3.22
C ILE A 19 -22.35 15.34 -1.81
N PRO A 20 -22.62 16.18 -0.78
CA PRO A 20 -21.96 16.11 0.54
C PRO A 20 -22.19 14.77 1.28
N ASN A 21 -23.33 14.13 1.06
CA ASN A 21 -23.73 12.89 1.74
C ASN A 21 -23.34 11.61 0.98
N THR A 22 -22.68 11.73 -0.17
CA THR A 22 -22.29 10.57 -0.98
C THR A 22 -20.88 10.10 -0.59
N PRO A 23 -20.71 8.81 -0.20
CA PRO A 23 -19.39 8.24 0.01
C PRO A 23 -18.58 8.24 -1.28
N ILE A 24 -17.31 8.65 -1.17
CA ILE A 24 -16.38 8.69 -2.31
C ILE A 24 -15.36 7.58 -2.18
N VAL A 25 -15.20 6.78 -3.24
CA VAL A 25 -14.17 5.75 -3.35
C VAL A 25 -13.05 6.24 -4.24
N LEU A 26 -11.83 6.16 -3.75
CA LEU A 26 -10.64 6.49 -4.52
C LEU A 26 -10.12 5.24 -5.24
N HIS A 27 -10.15 5.27 -6.59
CA HIS A 27 -9.58 4.26 -7.46
C HIS A 27 -8.29 4.76 -8.12
N GLY A 28 -7.42 3.83 -8.55
CA GLY A 28 -6.20 4.17 -9.28
C GLY A 28 -5.15 4.90 -8.42
N ALA A 29 -5.28 4.85 -7.11
CA ALA A 29 -4.39 5.50 -6.14
C ALA A 29 -3.52 4.47 -5.41
N SER A 30 -2.96 3.50 -6.13
CA SER A 30 -2.06 2.50 -5.55
C SER A 30 -0.85 3.19 -4.95
N THR A 31 -0.58 2.86 -3.70
CA THR A 31 0.69 3.17 -3.04
C THR A 31 1.75 2.16 -3.46
N VAL A 32 2.99 2.57 -3.40
CA VAL A 32 4.16 1.70 -3.55
C VAL A 32 5.16 2.12 -2.49
N ILE A 33 5.29 1.31 -1.46
CA ILE A 33 6.23 1.55 -0.36
C ILE A 33 7.66 1.31 -0.88
N PRO A 34 8.54 2.33 -0.92
CA PRO A 34 9.86 2.20 -1.53
C PRO A 34 10.71 1.09 -0.90
N GLU A 35 10.68 0.96 0.41
CA GLU A 35 11.45 -0.02 1.18
C GLU A 35 11.07 -1.46 0.81
N LEU A 36 9.81 -1.70 0.45
CA LEU A 36 9.37 -3.03 -0.03
C LEU A 36 9.92 -3.33 -1.43
N VAL A 37 9.98 -2.32 -2.29
CA VAL A 37 10.59 -2.44 -3.63
C VAL A 37 12.09 -2.72 -3.50
N GLU A 38 12.78 -1.96 -2.66
CA GLU A 38 14.21 -2.15 -2.38
C GLU A 38 14.49 -3.55 -1.84
N THR A 39 13.71 -4.00 -0.86
CA THR A 39 13.82 -5.35 -0.29
C THR A 39 13.57 -6.41 -1.35
N CYS A 40 12.52 -6.26 -2.16
CA CYS A 40 12.23 -7.19 -3.24
C CYS A 40 13.40 -7.28 -4.23
N ASN A 41 13.97 -6.14 -4.63
CA ASN A 41 15.09 -6.08 -5.57
C ASN A 41 16.38 -6.63 -4.97
N LYS A 42 16.66 -6.34 -3.69
CA LYS A 42 17.81 -6.90 -2.95
C LYS A 42 17.82 -8.43 -2.98
N TYR A 43 16.68 -9.06 -2.91
CA TYR A 43 16.52 -10.51 -2.89
C TYR A 43 16.11 -11.10 -4.26
N GLY A 44 16.70 -10.56 -5.34
CA GLY A 44 16.58 -11.12 -6.68
C GLY A 44 15.33 -10.68 -7.46
N GLY A 45 14.62 -9.66 -6.99
CA GLY A 45 13.58 -9.00 -7.78
C GLY A 45 14.17 -8.08 -8.85
N ASN A 46 13.32 -7.71 -9.81
CA ASN A 46 13.65 -6.70 -10.81
C ASN A 46 12.41 -5.83 -11.04
N ILE A 47 12.20 -4.85 -10.16
CA ILE A 47 11.07 -3.92 -10.18
C ILE A 47 11.62 -2.50 -10.31
N PRO A 48 12.12 -2.11 -11.51
CA PRO A 48 12.71 -0.79 -11.69
C PRO A 48 11.64 0.29 -11.72
N GLY A 49 11.89 1.40 -11.03
CA GLY A 49 11.09 2.62 -11.13
C GLY A 49 9.64 2.51 -10.68
N ALA A 50 9.30 1.51 -9.86
CA ALA A 50 7.96 1.40 -9.30
C ALA A 50 7.66 2.62 -8.40
N LYS A 51 6.61 3.35 -8.73
CA LYS A 51 6.14 4.53 -8.00
C LYS A 51 4.64 4.42 -7.76
N GLY A 52 4.21 4.93 -6.63
CA GLY A 52 2.80 5.01 -6.26
C GLY A 52 2.46 6.37 -5.67
N VAL A 53 1.20 6.56 -5.30
CA VAL A 53 0.77 7.75 -4.57
C VAL A 53 1.39 7.71 -3.17
N PRO A 54 2.04 8.79 -2.70
CA PRO A 54 2.57 8.87 -1.34
C PRO A 54 1.46 8.71 -0.29
N ASP A 55 1.78 8.06 0.84
CA ASP A 55 0.83 7.83 1.94
C ASP A 55 0.27 9.13 2.52
N GLU A 56 1.06 10.19 2.56
CA GLU A 56 0.65 11.52 3.02
C GLU A 56 -0.47 12.10 2.16
N ILE A 57 -0.39 11.89 0.85
CA ILE A 57 -1.41 12.33 -0.12
C ILE A 57 -2.72 11.56 0.10
N LEU A 58 -2.65 10.26 0.36
CA LEU A 58 -3.84 9.47 0.69
C LEU A 58 -4.42 9.83 2.06
N ASN A 59 -3.57 10.12 3.05
CA ASN A 59 -4.01 10.62 4.35
C ASN A 59 -4.75 11.96 4.21
N GLN A 60 -4.25 12.87 3.39
CA GLN A 60 -4.93 14.12 3.08
C GLN A 60 -6.27 13.87 2.37
N ALA A 61 -6.33 12.97 1.39
CA ALA A 61 -7.57 12.61 0.72
C ALA A 61 -8.62 12.05 1.69
N SER A 62 -8.23 11.21 2.63
CA SER A 62 -9.15 10.67 3.65
C SER A 62 -9.73 11.76 4.54
N LYS A 63 -8.94 12.76 4.92
CA LYS A 63 -9.40 13.92 5.70
C LYS A 63 -10.34 14.84 4.91
N LEU A 64 -10.22 14.85 3.58
CA LEU A 64 -11.06 15.64 2.67
C LEU A 64 -12.33 14.91 2.21
N GLY A 65 -12.65 13.76 2.81
CA GLY A 65 -13.95 13.09 2.62
C GLY A 65 -13.92 11.88 1.69
N VAL A 66 -12.76 11.36 1.33
CA VAL A 66 -12.68 10.02 0.74
C VAL A 66 -13.04 8.99 1.80
N SER A 67 -14.03 8.15 1.49
CA SER A 67 -14.58 7.15 2.43
C SER A 67 -13.95 5.77 2.27
N LYS A 68 -13.33 5.49 1.11
CA LYS A 68 -12.68 4.21 0.82
C LYS A 68 -11.48 4.40 -0.09
N ILE A 69 -10.38 3.74 0.24
CA ILE A 69 -9.16 3.67 -0.58
C ILE A 69 -8.83 2.20 -0.77
N ASN A 70 -8.60 1.77 -2.01
CA ASN A 70 -8.20 0.40 -2.33
C ASN A 70 -6.70 0.23 -2.10
N VAL A 71 -6.31 -0.87 -1.46
CA VAL A 71 -4.91 -1.25 -1.22
C VAL A 71 -4.68 -2.65 -1.76
N ASP A 72 -3.70 -2.81 -2.65
CA ASP A 72 -3.32 -4.11 -3.21
C ASP A 72 -1.81 -4.22 -3.43
N THR A 73 -1.20 -3.29 -4.16
CA THR A 73 0.21 -3.36 -4.57
C THR A 73 1.17 -3.52 -3.39
N ASP A 74 0.99 -2.75 -2.31
CA ASP A 74 1.84 -2.84 -1.11
C ASP A 74 1.73 -4.20 -0.43
N LEU A 75 0.53 -4.82 -0.42
CA LEU A 75 0.34 -6.14 0.17
C LEU A 75 1.07 -7.22 -0.65
N ARG A 76 1.01 -7.12 -1.97
CA ARG A 76 1.75 -8.01 -2.89
C ARG A 76 3.26 -7.84 -2.72
N LEU A 77 3.74 -6.60 -2.63
CA LEU A 77 5.16 -6.30 -2.42
C LEU A 77 5.63 -6.83 -1.07
N ALA A 78 4.88 -6.59 0.02
CA ALA A 78 5.21 -7.08 1.34
C ALA A 78 5.32 -8.61 1.37
N MET A 79 4.35 -9.31 0.80
CA MET A 79 4.38 -10.76 0.70
C MET A 79 5.56 -11.26 -0.13
N THR A 80 5.75 -10.70 -1.32
CA THR A 80 6.77 -11.16 -2.29
C THR A 80 8.18 -10.89 -1.77
N SER A 81 8.43 -9.75 -1.14
CA SER A 81 9.74 -9.39 -0.56
C SER A 81 10.20 -10.42 0.48
N GLU A 82 9.29 -10.80 1.38
CA GLU A 82 9.59 -11.76 2.44
C GLU A 82 9.80 -13.18 1.92
N ILE A 83 8.99 -13.61 0.94
CA ILE A 83 9.19 -14.92 0.31
C ILE A 83 10.56 -14.97 -0.38
N ARG A 84 10.92 -13.93 -1.13
CA ARG A 84 12.23 -13.83 -1.78
C ARG A 84 13.37 -13.82 -0.76
N ARG A 85 13.22 -13.05 0.33
CA ARG A 85 14.20 -13.01 1.41
C ARG A 85 14.46 -14.40 1.96
N VAL A 86 13.41 -15.13 2.33
CA VAL A 86 13.54 -16.48 2.87
C VAL A 86 14.27 -17.41 1.91
N PHE A 87 13.91 -17.41 0.62
CA PHE A 87 14.55 -18.31 -0.35
C PHE A 87 16.03 -18.01 -0.61
N VAL A 88 16.45 -16.74 -0.44
CA VAL A 88 17.85 -16.35 -0.57
C VAL A 88 18.62 -16.65 0.72
N GLU A 89 18.05 -16.39 1.90
CA GLU A 89 18.69 -16.58 3.19
C GLU A 89 18.69 -18.05 3.66
N ASP A 90 17.66 -18.82 3.29
CA ASP A 90 17.55 -20.27 3.53
C ASP A 90 17.16 -20.98 2.23
N PRO A 91 18.11 -21.30 1.34
CA PRO A 91 17.83 -22.01 0.09
C PRO A 91 17.22 -23.41 0.29
N SER A 92 17.31 -23.97 1.49
CA SER A 92 16.71 -25.26 1.86
C SER A 92 15.24 -25.17 2.27
N ALA A 93 14.67 -23.95 2.37
CA ALA A 93 13.30 -23.73 2.81
C ALA A 93 12.29 -24.20 1.75
N PHE A 94 11.79 -25.43 1.89
CA PHE A 94 10.78 -26.01 1.00
C PHE A 94 9.38 -26.06 1.62
N ASP A 95 9.27 -26.00 2.97
CA ASP A 95 7.98 -26.00 3.68
C ASP A 95 7.31 -24.62 3.56
N PRO A 96 6.07 -24.52 2.99
CA PRO A 96 5.36 -23.27 2.86
C PRO A 96 5.25 -22.48 4.17
N ARG A 97 5.15 -23.13 5.30
CA ARG A 97 5.08 -22.45 6.62
C ARG A 97 6.32 -21.60 6.89
N LYS A 98 7.50 -21.99 6.39
CA LYS A 98 8.75 -21.24 6.59
C LYS A 98 8.75 -19.89 5.86
N TYR A 99 8.19 -19.81 4.66
CA TYR A 99 8.21 -18.58 3.86
C TYR A 99 6.85 -17.82 3.87
N LEU A 100 5.72 -18.51 4.08
CA LEU A 100 4.43 -17.83 4.18
C LEU A 100 4.15 -17.23 5.56
N THR A 101 4.73 -17.76 6.63
CA THR A 101 4.57 -17.18 7.98
C THR A 101 5.15 -15.77 8.07
N PRO A 102 6.43 -15.52 7.73
CA PRO A 102 6.96 -14.15 7.70
C PRO A 102 6.28 -13.27 6.66
N ALA A 103 5.91 -13.83 5.50
CA ALA A 103 5.16 -13.09 4.48
C ALA A 103 3.80 -12.59 4.99
N ARG A 104 3.05 -13.44 5.71
CA ARG A 104 1.79 -13.04 6.35
C ARG A 104 1.98 -11.97 7.41
N GLU A 105 3.06 -12.05 8.20
CA GLU A 105 3.36 -11.03 9.20
C GLU A 105 3.70 -9.68 8.54
N ALA A 106 4.46 -9.67 7.45
CA ALA A 106 4.76 -8.48 6.68
C ALA A 106 3.49 -7.82 6.13
N VAL A 107 2.57 -8.62 5.57
CA VAL A 107 1.24 -8.12 5.13
C VAL A 107 0.47 -7.52 6.30
N LYS A 108 0.45 -8.19 7.46
CA LYS A 108 -0.22 -7.68 8.67
C LYS A 108 0.36 -6.34 9.12
N GLN A 109 1.68 -6.16 9.11
CA GLN A 109 2.31 -4.89 9.47
C GLN A 109 1.97 -3.80 8.46
N THR A 110 1.95 -4.12 7.17
CA THR A 110 1.52 -3.19 6.11
C THR A 110 0.07 -2.74 6.31
N VAL A 111 -0.85 -3.66 6.60
CA VAL A 111 -2.26 -3.34 6.88
C VAL A 111 -2.39 -2.46 8.13
N LYS A 112 -1.66 -2.77 9.22
CA LYS A 112 -1.65 -1.95 10.43
C LYS A 112 -1.18 -0.53 10.14
N HIS A 113 -0.10 -0.38 9.37
CA HIS A 113 0.39 0.94 8.94
C HIS A 113 -0.70 1.71 8.16
N LYS A 114 -1.33 1.07 7.17
CA LYS A 114 -2.41 1.72 6.39
C LYS A 114 -3.58 2.16 7.28
N ILE A 115 -4.03 1.32 8.20
CA ILE A 115 -5.14 1.66 9.11
C ILE A 115 -4.77 2.85 10.00
N ARG A 116 -3.58 2.82 10.61
CA ARG A 116 -3.15 3.80 11.60
C ARG A 116 -2.74 5.11 10.96
N ASP A 117 -1.82 5.04 9.99
CA ASP A 117 -1.06 6.21 9.53
C ASP A 117 -1.65 6.83 8.25
N VAL A 118 -2.30 6.01 7.40
CA VAL A 118 -2.88 6.49 6.14
C VAL A 118 -4.36 6.80 6.29
N PHE A 119 -5.14 5.88 6.81
CA PHE A 119 -6.60 6.07 6.90
C PHE A 119 -7.04 6.76 8.19
N GLY A 120 -6.19 6.78 9.22
CA GLY A 120 -6.54 7.33 10.53
C GLY A 120 -7.74 6.63 11.17
N ALA A 121 -7.89 5.32 10.92
CA ALA A 121 -9.07 4.53 11.31
C ALA A 121 -8.84 3.69 12.59
N SER A 122 -7.73 3.88 13.30
CA SER A 122 -7.47 3.18 14.56
C SER A 122 -8.53 3.53 15.60
N ASN A 123 -9.04 2.51 16.31
CA ASN A 123 -10.04 2.63 17.38
C ASN A 123 -11.36 3.31 16.92
N LYS A 124 -11.73 3.13 15.66
CA LYS A 124 -12.98 3.68 15.09
C LYS A 124 -13.96 2.60 14.62
N ALA A 125 -13.76 1.37 15.05
CA ALA A 125 -14.69 0.28 14.80
C ALA A 125 -15.69 0.14 15.93
#